data_a783585f777ab0619da53fa30e19aeb0
#
_entry.id   a783585f777ab0619da53fa30e19aeb0
#
_cell.length_a   1.000
_cell.length_b   1.000
_cell.length_c   1.000
_cell.angle_alpha   90.00
_cell.angle_beta   90.00
_cell.angle_gamma   90.00
#
_symmetry.space_group_name_H-M   'P 1'
#
loop_
_entity.id
_entity.type
_entity.pdbx_description
1 polymer ?
#
loop_
_entity_poly.entity_id
_entity_poly.type
_entity_poly.pdbx_seq_one_letter_code
_entity_poly.pdbx_strand_id
1 'polypeptide(L)'
;MLRRWVGPRADESLQGGTGPLIHPVAQLRAELSSHAELALYPTMQSMARAESHEAQSESRGDWSWEIAYSRRDRRWGDMVSFQVTFDLPWQKDRRQTPMIQAKQRELERLEAEQEDVARRHLQELDDSAAELQALDSQIERLKSTGLQLAQGRAELALGNYRAAKGDLGAVLGARAQVLETRLRLIDLQAQRDGVTTRLNSLIAD
;
A
#
# COMPACT_ATOMS: atom_id res chain seq x y z
N MET A 1 -17.13 10.95 -16.08
CA MET A 1 -16.10 11.30 -15.07
C MET A 1 -14.66 11.06 -15.52
N LEU A 2 -14.35 10.08 -16.36
CA LEU A 2 -13.01 9.78 -16.87
C LEU A 2 -12.33 10.92 -17.65
N ARG A 3 -13.08 11.73 -18.41
CA ARG A 3 -12.54 12.90 -19.16
C ARG A 3 -11.74 13.88 -18.31
N ARG A 4 -12.06 13.99 -17.01
CA ARG A 4 -11.33 14.87 -16.06
C ARG A 4 -9.88 14.39 -15.81
N TRP A 5 -9.65 13.09 -15.90
CA TRP A 5 -8.37 12.45 -15.54
C TRP A 5 -7.54 12.08 -16.77
N VAL A 6 -8.21 11.63 -17.84
CA VAL A 6 -7.56 11.07 -19.04
C VAL A 6 -7.70 12.02 -20.25
N GLY A 7 -8.46 13.13 -20.13
CA GLY A 7 -8.66 14.09 -21.21
C GLY A 7 -9.46 13.49 -22.38
N PRO A 8 -9.18 13.92 -23.63
CA PRO A 8 -9.93 13.48 -24.82
C PRO A 8 -9.80 11.98 -25.11
N ARG A 9 -8.78 11.29 -24.60
CA ARG A 9 -8.65 9.84 -24.74
C ARG A 9 -9.67 9.01 -23.97
N ALA A 10 -10.46 9.65 -23.09
CA ALA A 10 -11.53 8.98 -22.37
C ALA A 10 -12.67 8.43 -23.27
N ASP A 11 -12.74 8.89 -24.51
CA ASP A 11 -13.75 8.47 -25.50
C ASP A 11 -13.20 7.40 -26.49
N GLU A 12 -11.92 7.07 -26.41
CA GLU A 12 -11.34 5.98 -27.18
C GLU A 12 -11.88 4.63 -26.67
N SER A 13 -12.14 3.70 -27.59
CA SER A 13 -12.52 2.33 -27.20
C SER A 13 -11.37 1.70 -26.42
N LEU A 14 -11.66 1.16 -25.23
CA LEU A 14 -10.70 0.37 -24.47
C LEU A 14 -10.21 -0.80 -25.31
N GLN A 15 -8.96 -0.74 -25.74
CA GLN A 15 -8.29 -1.83 -26.45
C GLN A 15 -7.52 -2.66 -25.44
N GLY A 16 -7.87 -3.93 -25.34
CA GLY A 16 -7.16 -4.90 -24.54
C GLY A 16 -7.85 -5.26 -23.23
N GLY A 17 -7.87 -6.55 -22.93
CA GLY A 17 -8.14 -7.05 -21.57
C GLY A 17 -6.97 -6.73 -20.65
N THR A 18 -7.17 -6.86 -19.36
CA THR A 18 -6.10 -6.83 -18.36
C THR A 18 -5.01 -7.82 -18.78
N GLY A 19 -3.77 -7.35 -18.86
CA GLY A 19 -2.63 -8.22 -19.11
C GLY A 19 -2.50 -9.31 -18.03
N PRO A 20 -1.69 -10.34 -18.27
CA PRO A 20 -1.35 -11.31 -17.24
C PRO A 20 -0.70 -10.61 -16.05
N LEU A 21 -0.62 -11.30 -14.92
CA LEU A 21 0.17 -10.83 -13.79
C LEU A 21 1.61 -10.59 -14.27
N ILE A 22 2.10 -9.35 -14.14
CA ILE A 22 3.40 -8.94 -14.69
C ILE A 22 4.54 -9.59 -13.89
N HIS A 23 4.36 -9.65 -12.56
CA HIS A 23 5.32 -10.24 -11.64
C HIS A 23 4.69 -11.39 -10.86
N PRO A 24 5.40 -12.51 -10.67
CA PRO A 24 4.91 -13.59 -9.82
C PRO A 24 4.74 -13.11 -8.37
N VAL A 25 3.75 -13.61 -7.65
CA VAL A 25 3.43 -13.23 -6.27
C VAL A 25 4.66 -13.31 -5.34
N ALA A 26 5.54 -14.27 -5.57
CA ALA A 26 6.79 -14.41 -4.79
C ALA A 26 7.73 -13.21 -4.99
N GLN A 27 7.79 -12.64 -6.18
CA GLN A 27 8.57 -11.44 -6.48
C GLN A 27 7.90 -10.20 -5.86
N LEU A 28 6.58 -10.05 -6.00
CA LEU A 28 5.80 -8.98 -5.37
C LEU A 28 6.06 -8.93 -3.86
N ARG A 29 6.10 -10.10 -3.21
CA ARG A 29 6.40 -10.22 -1.78
C ARG A 29 7.83 -9.78 -1.43
N ALA A 30 8.81 -10.11 -2.27
CA ALA A 30 10.21 -9.73 -2.05
C ALA A 30 10.44 -8.22 -2.23
N GLU A 31 9.70 -7.59 -3.15
CA GLU A 31 9.82 -6.18 -3.48
C GLU A 31 8.91 -5.27 -2.62
N LEU A 32 8.10 -5.86 -1.72
CA LEU A 32 7.18 -5.09 -0.87
C LEU A 32 7.89 -4.05 0.00
N SER A 33 9.14 -4.32 0.40
CA SER A 33 9.95 -3.36 1.18
C SER A 33 10.32 -2.10 0.41
N SER A 34 10.24 -2.11 -0.92
CA SER A 34 10.47 -0.96 -1.80
C SER A 34 9.20 -0.15 -2.09
N HIS A 35 8.05 -0.59 -1.57
CA HIS A 35 6.80 0.14 -1.72
C HIS A 35 6.93 1.58 -1.20
N ALA A 36 6.39 2.55 -1.94
CA ALA A 36 6.57 3.98 -1.68
C ALA A 36 6.22 4.38 -0.23
N GLU A 37 5.14 3.82 0.33
CA GLU A 37 4.73 4.07 1.71
C GLU A 37 5.78 3.57 2.72
N LEU A 38 6.38 2.40 2.50
CA LEU A 38 7.40 1.85 3.38
C LEU A 38 8.76 2.54 3.22
N ALA A 39 9.08 3.03 2.03
CA ALA A 39 10.33 3.72 1.73
C ALA A 39 10.50 5.06 2.49
N LEU A 40 9.41 5.64 2.99
CA LEU A 40 9.44 6.87 3.78
C LEU A 40 9.94 6.65 5.23
N TYR A 41 9.66 5.48 5.82
CA TYR A 41 9.97 5.22 7.23
C TYR A 41 11.45 5.31 7.62
N PRO A 42 12.42 4.82 6.82
CA PRO A 42 13.84 4.97 7.16
C PRO A 42 14.26 6.43 7.33
N THR A 43 13.72 7.33 6.49
CA THR A 43 13.99 8.76 6.59
C THR A 43 13.36 9.36 7.85
N MET A 44 12.09 9.03 8.14
CA MET A 44 11.41 9.48 9.35
C MET A 44 12.09 8.99 10.63
N GLN A 45 12.51 7.73 10.65
CA GLN A 45 13.26 7.16 11.78
C GLN A 45 14.64 7.81 11.96
N SER A 46 15.34 8.11 10.86
CA SER A 46 16.63 8.81 10.94
C SER A 46 16.48 10.21 11.54
N MET A 47 15.42 10.91 11.17
CA MET A 47 15.06 12.20 11.73
C MET A 47 14.72 12.09 13.24
N ALA A 48 13.86 11.15 13.61
CA ALA A 48 13.51 10.92 15.03
C ALA A 48 14.72 10.51 15.89
N ARG A 49 15.65 9.74 15.32
CA ARG A 49 16.94 9.42 15.98
C ARG A 49 17.78 10.66 16.19
N ALA A 50 17.89 11.53 15.19
CA ALA A 50 18.63 12.79 15.30
C ALA A 50 18.00 13.70 16.39
N GLU A 51 16.68 13.83 16.42
CA GLU A 51 15.98 14.58 17.47
C GLU A 51 16.17 13.98 18.88
N SER A 52 16.21 12.64 18.99
CA SER A 52 16.53 11.98 20.26
C SER A 52 17.95 12.27 20.72
N HIS A 53 18.92 12.27 19.79
CA HIS A 53 20.30 12.65 20.08
C HIS A 53 20.46 14.13 20.46
N GLU A 54 19.73 15.01 19.80
CA GLU A 54 19.67 16.44 20.12
C GLU A 54 19.17 16.63 21.56
N ALA A 55 18.02 16.05 21.91
CA ALA A 55 17.49 16.10 23.27
C ALA A 55 18.45 15.53 24.32
N GLN A 56 19.23 14.50 23.98
CA GLN A 56 20.26 13.96 24.85
C GLN A 56 21.44 14.94 25.01
N SER A 57 21.87 15.63 23.94
CA SER A 57 22.96 16.59 24.01
C SER A 57 22.58 17.84 24.80
N GLU A 58 21.37 18.36 24.62
CA GLU A 58 20.83 19.45 25.43
C GLU A 58 20.83 19.15 26.93
N SER A 59 20.77 17.87 27.32
CA SER A 59 20.86 17.48 28.72
C SER A 59 22.25 17.68 29.33
N ARG A 60 23.28 17.89 28.54
CA ARG A 60 24.68 18.06 29.03
C ARG A 60 24.99 19.48 29.48
N GLY A 61 24.11 20.45 29.18
CA GLY A 61 24.34 21.87 29.44
C GLY A 61 25.36 22.46 28.47
N ASP A 62 25.04 23.63 27.94
CA ASP A 62 25.95 24.36 27.07
C ASP A 62 26.93 25.19 27.87
N TRP A 63 28.13 25.27 27.37
CA TRP A 63 29.12 26.21 27.87
C TRP A 63 29.67 27.03 26.69
N SER A 64 29.77 28.32 26.88
CA SER A 64 30.33 29.24 25.90
C SER A 64 31.37 30.14 26.54
N TRP A 65 32.33 30.57 25.75
CA TRP A 65 33.28 31.57 26.16
C TRP A 65 33.34 32.64 25.07
N GLU A 66 33.53 33.87 25.54
CA GLU A 66 33.63 35.04 24.71
C GLU A 66 34.84 35.87 25.14
N ILE A 67 35.62 36.29 24.16
CA ILE A 67 36.69 37.28 24.33
C ILE A 67 36.27 38.52 23.55
N ALA A 68 36.08 39.63 24.26
CA ALA A 68 35.76 40.88 23.61
C ALA A 68 36.89 41.90 23.89
N TYR A 69 37.41 42.52 22.81
CA TYR A 69 38.32 43.61 22.85
C TYR A 69 37.56 44.91 22.52
N SER A 70 37.66 45.85 23.49
CA SER A 70 37.03 47.18 23.35
C SER A 70 38.06 48.27 23.38
N ARG A 71 38.18 49.01 22.29
CA ARG A 71 39.02 50.20 22.21
C ARG A 71 38.28 51.37 22.85
N ARG A 72 38.84 51.93 23.94
CA ARG A 72 38.29 53.07 24.62
C ARG A 72 39.03 54.37 24.27
N ASP A 73 38.47 55.51 24.73
CA ASP A 73 39.13 56.80 24.56
C ASP A 73 40.50 56.84 25.29
N ARG A 74 41.42 57.64 24.75
CA ARG A 74 42.81 57.77 25.24
C ARG A 74 42.99 57.88 26.73
N ARG A 75 41.93 58.30 27.44
CA ARG A 75 41.95 58.47 28.90
C ARG A 75 41.80 57.19 29.70
N TRP A 76 41.28 56.13 29.09
CA TRP A 76 40.86 54.90 29.80
C TRP A 76 41.57 53.62 29.39
N GLY A 77 42.41 53.72 28.35
CA GLY A 77 43.08 52.52 27.82
C GLY A 77 42.15 51.49 27.21
N ASP A 78 42.72 50.53 26.45
CA ASP A 78 41.97 49.45 25.83
C ASP A 78 41.58 48.40 26.85
N MET A 79 40.44 47.77 26.68
CA MET A 79 39.90 46.74 27.58
C MET A 79 39.74 45.41 26.87
N VAL A 80 40.24 44.35 27.47
CA VAL A 80 39.96 42.97 27.07
C VAL A 80 39.06 42.34 28.15
N SER A 81 37.93 41.83 27.74
CA SER A 81 37.02 41.08 28.61
C SER A 81 36.96 39.63 28.18
N PHE A 82 36.96 38.75 29.16
CA PHE A 82 36.78 37.33 28.99
C PHE A 82 35.55 36.92 29.79
N GLN A 83 34.58 36.29 29.10
CA GLN A 83 33.33 35.83 29.72
C GLN A 83 33.20 34.33 29.45
N VAL A 84 32.85 33.59 30.48
CA VAL A 84 32.48 32.18 30.37
C VAL A 84 31.06 32.05 30.87
N THR A 85 30.21 31.51 30.09
CA THR A 85 28.82 31.24 30.44
C THR A 85 28.63 29.70 30.41
N PHE A 86 28.05 29.15 31.45
CA PHE A 86 27.68 27.74 31.50
C PHE A 86 26.23 27.61 32.03
N ASP A 87 25.47 26.80 31.34
CA ASP A 87 24.14 26.43 31.80
C ASP A 87 24.27 25.31 32.84
N LEU A 88 23.86 25.65 34.08
CA LEU A 88 23.74 24.66 35.14
C LEU A 88 22.39 23.94 34.98
N PRO A 89 22.37 22.65 34.62
CA PRO A 89 21.11 21.95 34.42
C PRO A 89 20.45 21.60 35.76
N TRP A 90 19.74 22.57 36.31
CA TRP A 90 18.90 22.38 37.49
C TRP A 90 17.66 21.58 37.09
N GLN A 91 17.32 20.53 37.85
CA GLN A 91 16.12 19.72 37.66
C GLN A 91 16.09 18.91 36.35
N LYS A 92 17.20 18.29 35.94
CA LYS A 92 17.27 17.39 34.77
C LYS A 92 16.13 16.38 34.74
N ASP A 93 15.81 15.78 35.87
CA ASP A 93 14.80 14.72 35.98
C ASP A 93 13.36 15.21 35.69
N ARG A 94 13.10 16.52 35.85
CA ARG A 94 11.75 17.08 35.64
C ARG A 94 11.54 17.66 34.24
N ARG A 95 12.57 18.05 33.54
CA ARG A 95 12.45 18.70 32.21
C ARG A 95 13.11 17.89 31.11
N GLN A 96 14.35 17.51 31.27
CA GLN A 96 15.15 16.90 30.20
C GLN A 96 14.89 15.40 30.06
N THR A 97 14.83 14.66 31.16
CA THR A 97 14.55 13.21 31.13
C THR A 97 13.18 12.88 30.49
N PRO A 98 12.06 13.55 30.82
CA PRO A 98 10.80 13.31 30.13
C PRO A 98 10.84 13.64 28.65
N MET A 99 11.58 14.69 28.24
CA MET A 99 11.73 15.05 26.83
C MET A 99 12.48 13.99 26.05
N ILE A 100 13.61 13.49 26.59
CA ILE A 100 14.38 12.40 26.00
C ILE A 100 13.51 11.15 25.85
N GLN A 101 12.77 10.80 26.90
CA GLN A 101 11.85 9.66 26.86
C GLN A 101 10.75 9.84 25.82
N ALA A 102 10.19 11.06 25.69
CA ALA A 102 9.18 11.35 24.67
C ALA A 102 9.75 11.14 23.24
N LYS A 103 10.97 11.62 22.97
CA LYS A 103 11.63 11.42 21.68
C LYS A 103 11.97 9.96 21.39
N GLN A 104 12.39 9.21 22.40
CA GLN A 104 12.61 7.76 22.28
C GLN A 104 11.31 7.01 21.97
N ARG A 105 10.22 7.37 22.66
CA ARG A 105 8.90 6.79 22.41
C ARG A 105 8.37 7.11 21.01
N GLU A 106 8.70 8.27 20.48
CA GLU A 106 8.35 8.64 19.11
C GLU A 106 9.08 7.75 18.09
N LEU A 107 10.36 7.48 18.32
CA LEU A 107 11.11 6.53 17.48
C LEU A 107 10.52 5.12 17.54
N GLU A 108 10.24 4.61 18.76
CA GLU A 108 9.61 3.30 18.97
C GLU A 108 8.23 3.22 18.25
N ARG A 109 7.46 4.32 18.28
CA ARG A 109 6.18 4.42 17.58
C ARG A 109 6.36 4.28 16.07
N LEU A 110 7.31 5.00 15.48
CA LEU A 110 7.59 4.93 14.04
C LEU A 110 8.07 3.54 13.61
N GLU A 111 8.86 2.87 14.43
CA GLU A 111 9.30 1.49 14.18
C GLU A 111 8.11 0.51 14.21
N ALA A 112 7.23 0.66 15.19
CA ALA A 112 6.02 -0.16 15.29
C ALA A 112 5.02 0.12 14.16
N GLU A 113 4.87 1.38 13.74
CA GLU A 113 4.03 1.76 12.60
C GLU A 113 4.55 1.18 11.28
N GLN A 114 5.86 1.23 11.05
CA GLN A 114 6.47 0.61 9.87
C GLN A 114 6.17 -0.89 9.81
N GLU A 115 6.31 -1.58 10.94
CA GLU A 115 6.03 -3.02 11.01
C GLU A 115 4.54 -3.32 10.79
N ASP A 116 3.64 -2.49 11.31
CA ASP A 116 2.20 -2.65 11.10
C ASP A 116 1.82 -2.44 9.62
N VAL A 117 2.34 -1.38 9.00
CA VAL A 117 2.12 -1.11 7.57
C VAL A 117 2.68 -2.24 6.70
N ALA A 118 3.89 -2.74 7.01
CA ALA A 118 4.48 -3.86 6.28
C ALA A 118 3.62 -5.13 6.39
N ARG A 119 3.10 -5.44 7.59
CA ARG A 119 2.20 -6.58 7.80
C ARG A 119 0.88 -6.41 7.07
N ARG A 120 0.32 -5.19 7.04
CA ARG A 120 -0.92 -4.88 6.33
C ARG A 120 -0.77 -5.11 4.83
N HIS A 121 0.27 -4.56 4.21
CA HIS A 121 0.52 -4.76 2.79
C HIS A 121 0.80 -6.23 2.44
N LEU A 122 1.51 -6.95 3.31
CA LEU A 122 1.71 -8.39 3.11
C LEU A 122 0.39 -9.16 3.15
N GLN A 123 -0.49 -8.83 4.09
CA GLN A 123 -1.81 -9.44 4.17
C GLN A 123 -2.66 -9.11 2.93
N GLU A 124 -2.69 -7.87 2.49
CA GLU A 124 -3.42 -7.45 1.28
C GLU A 124 -2.93 -8.18 0.02
N LEU A 125 -1.61 -8.39 -0.07
CA LEU A 125 -1.00 -9.18 -1.14
C LEU A 125 -1.45 -10.64 -1.08
N ASP A 126 -1.37 -11.26 0.10
CA ASP A 126 -1.73 -12.67 0.29
C ASP A 126 -3.23 -12.89 0.05
N ASP A 127 -4.10 -12.01 0.53
CA ASP A 127 -5.54 -12.06 0.31
C ASP A 127 -5.87 -11.91 -1.19
N SER A 128 -5.24 -10.96 -1.87
CA SER A 128 -5.44 -10.76 -3.32
C SER A 128 -4.91 -11.93 -4.15
N ALA A 129 -3.80 -12.54 -3.75
CA ALA A 129 -3.25 -13.74 -4.41
C ALA A 129 -4.16 -14.96 -4.22
N ALA A 130 -4.70 -15.15 -3.02
CA ALA A 130 -5.65 -16.23 -2.73
C ALA A 130 -6.97 -16.03 -3.49
N GLU A 131 -7.48 -14.79 -3.57
CA GLU A 131 -8.65 -14.42 -4.35
C GLU A 131 -8.44 -14.74 -5.85
N LEU A 132 -7.29 -14.36 -6.42
CA LEU A 132 -6.94 -14.65 -7.81
C LEU A 132 -6.96 -16.17 -8.09
N GLN A 133 -6.33 -16.95 -7.24
CA GLN A 133 -6.30 -18.41 -7.37
C GLN A 133 -7.70 -19.03 -7.26
N ALA A 134 -8.53 -18.52 -6.37
CA ALA A 134 -9.92 -18.96 -6.22
C ALA A 134 -10.76 -18.64 -7.47
N LEU A 135 -10.61 -17.45 -8.03
CA LEU A 135 -11.30 -17.02 -9.25
C LEU A 135 -10.86 -17.84 -10.46
N ASP A 136 -9.55 -18.06 -10.65
CA ASP A 136 -9.03 -18.92 -11.72
C ASP A 136 -9.59 -20.35 -11.62
N SER A 137 -9.64 -20.90 -10.42
CA SER A 137 -10.22 -22.24 -10.19
C SER A 137 -11.72 -22.28 -10.46
N GLN A 138 -12.47 -21.24 -10.15
CA GLN A 138 -13.91 -21.13 -10.44
C GLN A 138 -14.17 -20.99 -11.95
N ILE A 139 -13.40 -20.15 -12.62
CA ILE A 139 -13.49 -19.92 -14.06
C ILE A 139 -13.22 -21.25 -14.80
N GLU A 140 -12.17 -21.96 -14.40
CA GLU A 140 -11.81 -23.24 -15.03
C GLU A 140 -12.91 -24.29 -14.84
N ARG A 141 -13.44 -24.45 -13.63
CA ARG A 141 -14.58 -25.37 -13.37
C ARG A 141 -15.83 -24.99 -14.16
N LEU A 142 -16.11 -23.68 -14.26
CA LEU A 142 -17.29 -23.23 -15.00
C LEU A 142 -17.13 -23.43 -16.51
N LYS A 143 -15.92 -23.23 -17.06
CA LYS A 143 -15.60 -23.48 -18.48
C LYS A 143 -15.61 -24.96 -18.83
N SER A 144 -14.91 -25.77 -18.05
CA SER A 144 -14.68 -27.19 -18.35
C SER A 144 -15.90 -28.05 -18.08
N THR A 145 -16.69 -27.75 -17.06
CA THR A 145 -17.81 -28.58 -16.63
C THR A 145 -19.15 -27.87 -16.73
N GLY A 146 -19.25 -26.68 -16.12
CA GLY A 146 -20.55 -25.98 -16.00
C GLY A 146 -21.17 -25.64 -17.34
N LEU A 147 -20.40 -25.03 -18.23
CA LEU A 147 -20.88 -24.62 -19.56
C LEU A 147 -21.20 -25.83 -20.44
N GLN A 148 -20.35 -26.85 -20.43
CA GLN A 148 -20.60 -28.07 -21.20
C GLN A 148 -21.88 -28.80 -20.74
N LEU A 149 -22.08 -28.90 -19.43
CA LEU A 149 -23.29 -29.51 -18.87
C LEU A 149 -24.55 -28.72 -19.23
N ALA A 150 -24.49 -27.39 -19.15
CA ALA A 150 -25.62 -26.53 -19.55
C ALA A 150 -25.95 -26.68 -21.03
N GLN A 151 -24.94 -26.71 -21.91
CA GLN A 151 -25.10 -26.94 -23.34
C GLN A 151 -25.69 -28.32 -23.65
N GLY A 152 -25.16 -29.36 -23.02
CA GLY A 152 -25.68 -30.73 -23.19
C GLY A 152 -27.15 -30.85 -22.76
N ARG A 153 -27.54 -30.19 -21.67
CA ARG A 153 -28.95 -30.14 -21.25
C ARG A 153 -29.83 -29.41 -22.28
N ALA A 154 -29.36 -28.33 -22.87
CA ALA A 154 -30.09 -27.61 -23.90
C ALA A 154 -30.26 -28.41 -25.18
N GLU A 155 -29.23 -29.16 -25.59
CA GLU A 155 -29.30 -30.08 -26.73
C GLU A 155 -30.27 -31.23 -26.49
N LEU A 156 -30.21 -31.84 -25.30
CA LEU A 156 -31.13 -32.91 -24.90
C LEU A 156 -32.57 -32.44 -24.88
N ALA A 157 -32.85 -31.24 -24.28
CA ALA A 157 -34.20 -30.65 -24.28
C ALA A 157 -34.70 -30.41 -25.69
N LEU A 158 -33.87 -29.88 -26.58
CA LEU A 158 -34.21 -29.66 -27.98
C LEU A 158 -34.48 -30.98 -28.74
N GLY A 159 -33.68 -32.01 -28.48
CA GLY A 159 -33.89 -33.37 -29.04
C GLY A 159 -35.21 -33.97 -28.59
N ASN A 160 -35.54 -33.88 -27.31
CA ASN A 160 -36.82 -34.35 -26.76
C ASN A 160 -38.02 -33.59 -27.38
N TYR A 161 -37.92 -32.26 -27.52
CA TYR A 161 -38.95 -31.46 -28.19
C TYR A 161 -39.17 -31.90 -29.63
N ARG A 162 -38.11 -32.07 -30.41
CA ARG A 162 -38.19 -32.52 -31.83
C ARG A 162 -38.79 -33.90 -31.94
N ALA A 163 -38.57 -34.76 -30.93
CA ALA A 163 -39.16 -36.10 -30.87
C ALA A 163 -40.59 -36.13 -30.32
N ALA A 164 -41.24 -34.95 -30.11
CA ALA A 164 -42.52 -34.79 -29.47
C ALA A 164 -42.64 -35.41 -28.06
N LYS A 165 -41.49 -35.53 -27.34
CA LYS A 165 -41.37 -36.06 -25.96
C LYS A 165 -41.13 -35.00 -24.88
N GLY A 166 -41.07 -33.73 -25.27
CA GLY A 166 -40.84 -32.58 -24.37
C GLY A 166 -41.61 -31.35 -24.82
N ASP A 167 -41.65 -30.35 -23.97
CA ASP A 167 -42.32 -29.07 -24.26
C ASP A 167 -41.31 -27.95 -24.62
N LEU A 168 -41.78 -26.89 -25.23
CA LEU A 168 -40.97 -25.73 -25.62
C LEU A 168 -40.44 -24.97 -24.40
N GLY A 169 -41.16 -24.98 -23.29
CA GLY A 169 -40.75 -24.32 -22.05
C GLY A 169 -39.46 -24.92 -21.51
N ALA A 170 -39.30 -26.27 -21.57
CA ALA A 170 -38.08 -26.95 -21.19
C ALA A 170 -36.87 -26.53 -22.06
N VAL A 171 -37.09 -26.36 -23.37
CA VAL A 171 -36.04 -25.89 -24.29
C VAL A 171 -35.61 -24.46 -23.97
N LEU A 172 -36.60 -23.56 -23.76
CA LEU A 172 -36.31 -22.18 -23.43
C LEU A 172 -35.61 -22.03 -22.07
N GLY A 173 -36.06 -22.78 -21.07
CA GLY A 173 -35.42 -22.82 -19.76
C GLY A 173 -33.93 -23.32 -19.81
N ALA A 174 -33.69 -24.40 -20.58
CA ALA A 174 -32.34 -24.90 -20.75
C ALA A 174 -31.43 -23.92 -21.50
N ARG A 175 -31.94 -23.22 -22.51
CA ARG A 175 -31.19 -22.16 -23.21
C ARG A 175 -30.93 -20.94 -22.32
N ALA A 176 -31.89 -20.52 -21.49
CA ALA A 176 -31.67 -19.47 -20.50
C ALA A 176 -30.54 -19.84 -19.55
N GLN A 177 -30.49 -21.10 -19.08
CA GLN A 177 -29.41 -21.58 -18.21
C GLN A 177 -28.02 -21.50 -18.89
N VAL A 178 -27.91 -21.76 -20.19
CA VAL A 178 -26.64 -21.56 -20.94
C VAL A 178 -26.22 -20.09 -20.92
N LEU A 179 -27.17 -19.18 -21.17
CA LEU A 179 -26.89 -17.74 -21.14
C LEU A 179 -26.47 -17.24 -19.74
N GLU A 180 -27.17 -17.67 -18.71
CA GLU A 180 -26.82 -17.37 -17.31
C GLU A 180 -25.42 -17.86 -16.96
N THR A 181 -25.07 -19.10 -17.37
CA THR A 181 -23.73 -19.66 -17.18
C THR A 181 -22.65 -18.83 -17.89
N ARG A 182 -22.93 -18.37 -19.11
CA ARG A 182 -22.01 -17.47 -19.86
C ARG A 182 -21.86 -16.10 -19.19
N LEU A 183 -22.95 -15.50 -18.76
CA LEU A 183 -22.92 -14.22 -18.04
C LEU A 183 -22.09 -14.34 -16.76
N ARG A 184 -22.30 -15.41 -15.98
CA ARG A 184 -21.50 -15.67 -14.78
C ARG A 184 -20.02 -15.83 -15.08
N LEU A 185 -19.69 -16.47 -16.22
CA LEU A 185 -18.30 -16.60 -16.64
C LEU A 185 -17.66 -15.25 -16.95
N ILE A 186 -18.39 -14.36 -17.63
CA ILE A 186 -17.91 -13.00 -17.92
C ILE A 186 -17.71 -12.22 -16.62
N ASP A 187 -18.64 -12.33 -15.69
CA ASP A 187 -18.53 -11.65 -14.38
C ASP A 187 -17.31 -12.12 -13.59
N LEU A 188 -17.08 -13.43 -13.51
CA LEU A 188 -15.89 -13.98 -12.84
C LEU A 188 -14.58 -13.55 -13.54
N GLN A 189 -14.58 -13.45 -14.86
CA GLN A 189 -13.41 -12.95 -15.61
C GLN A 189 -13.15 -11.47 -15.30
N ALA A 190 -14.21 -10.64 -15.25
CA ALA A 190 -14.06 -9.24 -14.87
C ALA A 190 -13.54 -9.07 -13.44
N GLN A 191 -14.02 -9.88 -12.49
CA GLN A 191 -13.49 -9.87 -11.11
C GLN A 191 -12.02 -10.28 -11.07
N ARG A 192 -11.65 -11.36 -11.74
CA ARG A 192 -10.25 -11.82 -11.89
C ARG A 192 -9.35 -10.72 -12.44
N ASP A 193 -9.81 -10.05 -13.50
CA ASP A 193 -9.08 -8.96 -14.14
C ASP A 193 -8.91 -7.77 -13.19
N GLY A 194 -9.91 -7.45 -12.39
CA GLY A 194 -9.82 -6.43 -11.34
C GLY A 194 -8.76 -6.76 -10.28
N VAL A 195 -8.73 -8.02 -9.82
CA VAL A 195 -7.72 -8.49 -8.85
C VAL A 195 -6.32 -8.46 -9.47
N THR A 196 -6.18 -8.91 -10.71
CA THR A 196 -4.89 -8.87 -11.42
C THR A 196 -4.37 -7.44 -11.59
N THR A 197 -5.25 -6.48 -11.91
CA THR A 197 -4.88 -5.07 -11.99
C THR A 197 -4.42 -4.54 -10.64
N ARG A 198 -5.12 -4.88 -9.56
CA ARG A 198 -4.75 -4.50 -8.20
C ARG A 198 -3.36 -5.04 -7.83
N LEU A 199 -3.09 -6.31 -8.10
CA LEU A 199 -1.78 -6.92 -7.86
C LEU A 199 -0.67 -6.26 -8.68
N ASN A 200 -0.92 -5.94 -9.95
CA ASN A 200 0.04 -5.25 -10.80
C ASN A 200 0.31 -3.81 -10.35
N SER A 201 -0.67 -3.13 -9.72
CA SER A 201 -0.49 -1.76 -9.22
C SER A 201 0.24 -1.69 -7.88
N LEU A 202 0.38 -2.77 -7.13
CA LEU A 202 1.10 -2.78 -5.85
C LEU A 202 2.61 -2.47 -5.99
N ILE A 203 3.18 -2.60 -7.19
CA ILE A 203 4.62 -2.36 -7.44
C ILE A 203 4.83 -1.28 -8.52
N ALA A 204 3.76 -0.78 -9.15
CA ALA A 204 3.87 0.15 -10.28
C ALA A 204 4.17 1.60 -9.89
N ASP A 205 4.46 1.88 -8.63
CA ASP A 205 4.93 3.17 -8.08
C ASP A 205 6.37 3.01 -7.58
#